data_c9c8afdb31b307feadd49445c295b241
#
_entry.id   c9c8afdb31b307feadd49445c295b241
#
_cell.length_a   1.000
_cell.length_b   1.000
_cell.length_c   1.000
_cell.angle_alpha   90.00
_cell.angle_beta   90.00
_cell.angle_gamma   90.00
#
_symmetry.space_group_name_H-M   'P 1'
#
loop_
_entity.id
_entity.type
_entity.pdbx_description
1 polymer ?
#
loop_
_entity_poly.entity_id
_entity_poly.type
_entity_poly.pdbx_seq_one_letter_code
_entity_poly.pdbx_strand_id
1 'polypeptide(L)'
;DAGLSVYGHTLAWHAQQPNKYLNGLIADKELPPSSNVTRCLVIKNAVAGGHWDAQLYFPAQLSKGKKYVFKMNAKATAPFDLILWAAPGDADLGSISVGTQWNEYTVNFTPSDNYENFVFAAGKLGGELDIKSLSLCEEGSTNNLIVNGDIKGDEVPCNKHYSWHKVTSEIQDVAESQVVEIPVSVGHLTFDDGQNLGGWGMDNAPKIVNGVCEVGNNAAKADPWNSQVNYEPGFAFENGKAYHLKMKIKGSVAGEFGAGFQNPDGYKGCGDFPTIKVTTDWKEVDVTTTCNGDNALRLLLNIGKYAGTLYIDDFEVYYTKSSNTIPLTDEEKKKALTPVLQNWIYGMMEATEGKVKAWDVVNEAISGEDKDGDGFYDLQSATRGTVSADDAKNNFYWQDYLGDIDYVRTAVAAARKGFADAGGNPEELKLFINDYNLETAYDQNKKLKSLIHWIEEWEKDDVTKIDGIGSQMHITYSMDPDKQKKNEEAYENMLRLMVDSHKLVRISELDMGLEDKNGNLVNTTDMTEEQHKAMRAYYEFIVKKYLEIVPENQQWGICQWCATDSPANSGWRAGLPVGLWDLDYYRKHTYGGFAAGLGAPEYWNDAK
;
A
#
# COMPACT_ATOMS: atom_id res chain seq x y z
N ASP A 1 -25.80 -8.22 -11.40
CA ASP A 1 -25.08 -7.28 -12.30
C ASP A 1 -25.90 -6.05 -12.66
N ALA A 2 -27.25 -6.17 -12.81
CA ALA A 2 -28.10 -5.03 -13.17
C ALA A 2 -28.09 -3.93 -12.11
N GLY A 3 -28.02 -4.30 -10.82
CA GLY A 3 -28.00 -3.35 -9.72
C GLY A 3 -26.71 -2.51 -9.67
N LEU A 4 -25.59 -3.09 -10.03
CA LEU A 4 -24.28 -2.39 -10.05
C LEU A 4 -24.16 -1.39 -11.22
N SER A 5 -25.03 -1.50 -12.22
CA SER A 5 -25.03 -0.60 -13.37
C SER A 5 -25.74 0.73 -13.12
N VAL A 6 -26.46 0.90 -12.02
CA VAL A 6 -27.21 2.12 -11.68
C VAL A 6 -26.31 3.35 -11.62
N TYR A 7 -25.13 3.20 -11.00
CA TYR A 7 -24.10 4.23 -10.97
C TYR A 7 -23.07 4.09 -12.09
N GLY A 8 -23.41 3.30 -13.08
CA GLY A 8 -22.64 3.09 -14.29
C GLY A 8 -21.72 1.86 -14.24
N HIS A 9 -21.36 1.41 -15.40
CA HIS A 9 -20.45 0.30 -15.66
C HIS A 9 -19.10 0.38 -14.91
N THR A 10 -18.74 1.55 -14.48
CA THR A 10 -17.50 1.79 -13.71
C THR A 10 -17.48 1.07 -12.38
N LEU A 11 -18.60 0.99 -11.64
CA LEU A 11 -18.62 0.31 -10.34
C LEU A 11 -18.31 -1.19 -10.45
N ALA A 12 -18.91 -1.88 -11.42
CA ALA A 12 -18.62 -3.30 -11.65
C ALA A 12 -17.14 -3.54 -12.02
N TRP A 13 -16.55 -2.63 -12.82
CA TRP A 13 -15.15 -2.71 -13.18
C TRP A 13 -14.24 -2.43 -11.98
N HIS A 14 -14.57 -1.45 -11.15
CA HIS A 14 -13.82 -1.10 -9.95
C HIS A 14 -13.87 -2.22 -8.91
N ALA A 15 -14.98 -2.92 -8.78
CA ALA A 15 -15.08 -4.10 -7.93
C ALA A 15 -14.08 -5.22 -8.32
N GLN A 16 -13.66 -5.26 -9.59
CA GLN A 16 -12.65 -6.22 -10.05
C GLN A 16 -11.20 -5.72 -9.89
N GLN A 17 -10.98 -4.39 -9.89
CA GLN A 17 -9.66 -3.77 -9.79
C GLN A 17 -9.70 -2.49 -8.94
N PRO A 18 -10.15 -2.56 -7.69
CA PRO A 18 -10.40 -1.37 -6.86
C PRO A 18 -9.13 -0.55 -6.64
N ASN A 19 -8.03 -1.20 -6.30
CA ASN A 19 -6.76 -0.51 -6.00
C ASN A 19 -6.23 0.28 -7.21
N LYS A 20 -6.33 -0.26 -8.41
CA LYS A 20 -5.90 0.43 -9.62
C LYS A 20 -6.69 1.71 -9.87
N TYR A 21 -8.02 1.66 -9.66
CA TYR A 21 -8.88 2.83 -9.82
C TYR A 21 -8.63 3.87 -8.72
N LEU A 22 -8.60 3.44 -7.47
CA LEU A 22 -8.43 4.34 -6.33
C LEU A 22 -7.03 4.98 -6.34
N ASN A 23 -6.00 4.23 -6.71
CA ASN A 23 -4.65 4.78 -6.90
C ASN A 23 -4.61 5.86 -7.98
N GLY A 24 -5.42 5.74 -9.04
CA GLY A 24 -5.56 6.79 -10.06
C GLY A 24 -6.16 8.09 -9.51
N LEU A 25 -7.06 8.00 -8.51
CA LEU A 25 -7.67 9.19 -7.88
C LEU A 25 -6.75 9.89 -6.88
N ILE A 26 -5.74 9.21 -6.36
CA ILE A 26 -4.76 9.73 -5.40
C ILE A 26 -3.35 9.85 -5.98
N ALA A 27 -3.22 9.67 -7.31
CA ALA A 27 -1.96 9.83 -8.02
C ALA A 27 -1.48 11.29 -7.97
N ASP A 28 -0.16 11.45 -8.02
CA ASP A 28 0.48 12.75 -8.07
C ASP A 28 -0.07 13.60 -9.23
N LYS A 29 -0.13 14.92 -9.03
CA LYS A 29 -0.49 15.87 -10.07
C LYS A 29 0.66 16.05 -11.04
N GLU A 30 0.39 15.88 -12.33
CA GLU A 30 1.32 16.32 -13.37
C GLU A 30 1.47 17.84 -13.36
N LEU A 31 2.71 18.31 -13.46
CA LEU A 31 2.99 19.71 -13.67
C LEU A 31 2.66 20.09 -15.11
N PRO A 32 2.04 21.26 -15.33
CA PRO A 32 1.80 21.74 -16.68
C PRO A 32 3.15 21.92 -17.40
N PRO A 33 3.20 21.74 -18.73
CA PRO A 33 4.39 22.05 -19.50
C PRO A 33 4.85 23.49 -19.24
N SER A 34 6.16 23.71 -19.24
CA SER A 34 6.69 25.07 -19.17
C SER A 34 6.37 25.86 -20.45
N SER A 35 6.48 27.20 -20.39
CA SER A 35 6.41 28.02 -21.61
C SER A 35 7.64 27.85 -22.51
N ASN A 36 8.69 27.18 -22.05
CA ASN A 36 9.87 26.86 -22.83
C ASN A 36 9.58 25.68 -23.74
N VAL A 37 9.83 25.87 -25.02
CA VAL A 37 9.69 24.80 -26.02
C VAL A 37 11.06 24.42 -26.56
N THR A 38 11.22 23.14 -26.87
CA THR A 38 12.39 22.59 -27.53
C THR A 38 11.94 22.00 -28.86
N ARG A 39 12.61 22.38 -29.94
CA ARG A 39 12.36 21.80 -31.26
C ARG A 39 12.91 20.39 -31.31
N CYS A 40 12.07 19.42 -31.65
CA CYS A 40 12.38 17.98 -31.59
C CYS A 40 11.94 17.26 -32.87
N LEU A 41 12.67 16.20 -33.21
CA LEU A 41 12.11 15.08 -33.97
C LEU A 41 11.26 14.24 -33.02
N VAL A 42 9.96 14.20 -33.27
CA VAL A 42 8.99 13.44 -32.47
C VAL A 42 8.59 12.17 -33.19
N ILE A 43 8.85 11.01 -32.59
CA ILE A 43 8.49 9.69 -33.11
C ILE A 43 7.39 9.14 -32.23
N LYS A 44 6.23 8.77 -32.84
CA LYS A 44 5.08 8.19 -32.11
C LYS A 44 4.81 6.78 -32.59
N ASN A 45 4.71 5.86 -31.63
CA ASN A 45 4.24 4.50 -31.83
C ASN A 45 3.26 4.14 -30.72
N ALA A 46 1.97 4.10 -31.03
CA ALA A 46 0.92 3.96 -30.00
C ALA A 46 0.91 2.60 -29.29
N VAL A 47 1.50 1.56 -29.92
CA VAL A 47 1.44 0.18 -29.41
C VAL A 47 2.82 -0.44 -29.42
N ALA A 48 3.34 -0.80 -28.26
CA ALA A 48 4.60 -1.55 -28.15
C ALA A 48 4.44 -2.98 -28.72
N GLY A 49 5.46 -3.43 -29.48
CA GLY A 49 5.49 -4.75 -30.11
C GLY A 49 6.90 -5.34 -30.16
N GLY A 50 7.21 -6.11 -31.21
CA GLY A 50 8.57 -6.55 -31.51
C GLY A 50 9.44 -5.39 -31.97
N HIS A 51 10.76 -5.46 -31.80
CA HIS A 51 11.66 -4.37 -32.23
C HIS A 51 11.45 -3.98 -33.70
N TRP A 52 11.21 -4.95 -34.57
CA TRP A 52 11.01 -4.79 -36.01
C TRP A 52 9.63 -4.25 -36.40
N ASP A 53 8.67 -4.14 -35.48
CA ASP A 53 7.30 -3.70 -35.77
C ASP A 53 7.22 -2.21 -36.11
N ALA A 54 8.23 -1.43 -35.74
CA ALA A 54 8.35 -0.02 -36.09
C ALA A 54 9.81 0.31 -36.43
N GLN A 55 10.07 0.64 -37.70
CA GLN A 55 11.42 0.93 -38.21
C GLN A 55 11.46 2.28 -38.92
N LEU A 56 12.45 3.12 -38.57
CA LEU A 56 12.71 4.41 -39.19
C LEU A 56 14.10 4.39 -39.80
N TYR A 57 14.17 4.76 -41.07
CA TYR A 57 15.38 4.71 -41.90
C TYR A 57 15.99 6.08 -42.05
N PHE A 58 17.22 6.24 -41.58
CA PHE A 58 18.03 7.44 -41.76
C PHE A 58 19.04 7.20 -42.89
N PRO A 59 18.95 7.87 -44.03
CA PRO A 59 19.93 7.71 -45.10
C PRO A 59 21.33 8.07 -44.61
N ALA A 60 22.21 7.09 -44.57
CA ALA A 60 23.59 7.27 -44.12
C ALA A 60 24.47 6.18 -44.71
N GLN A 61 25.47 6.57 -45.51
CA GLN A 61 26.41 5.62 -46.10
C GLN A 61 27.41 5.16 -45.03
N LEU A 62 27.31 3.88 -44.63
CA LEU A 62 28.23 3.24 -43.70
C LEU A 62 29.19 2.34 -44.47
N SER A 63 30.49 2.50 -44.22
CA SER A 63 31.54 1.73 -44.90
C SER A 63 32.04 0.59 -43.99
N LYS A 64 32.18 -0.58 -44.56
CA LYS A 64 32.74 -1.77 -43.90
C LYS A 64 34.06 -1.46 -43.18
N GLY A 65 34.15 -1.84 -41.90
CA GLY A 65 35.36 -1.77 -41.12
C GLY A 65 35.74 -0.37 -40.60
N LYS A 66 35.02 0.67 -40.99
CA LYS A 66 35.17 2.00 -40.42
C LYS A 66 34.47 2.09 -39.06
N LYS A 67 35.04 2.86 -38.15
CA LYS A 67 34.44 3.09 -36.84
C LYS A 67 33.56 4.31 -36.86
N TYR A 68 32.36 4.19 -36.29
CA TYR A 68 31.37 5.26 -36.18
C TYR A 68 31.00 5.51 -34.71
N VAL A 69 30.65 6.78 -34.44
CA VAL A 69 30.09 7.24 -33.16
C VAL A 69 28.70 7.79 -33.47
N PHE A 70 27.69 7.16 -32.91
CA PHE A 70 26.33 7.67 -32.90
C PHE A 70 26.06 8.34 -31.55
N LYS A 71 25.48 9.55 -31.58
CA LYS A 71 25.00 10.24 -30.38
C LYS A 71 23.57 10.72 -30.60
N MET A 72 22.78 10.67 -29.55
CA MET A 72 21.38 11.10 -29.54
C MET A 72 21.05 11.77 -28.20
N ASN A 73 20.47 12.97 -28.21
CA ASN A 73 19.87 13.57 -27.03
C ASN A 73 18.37 13.40 -27.09
N ALA A 74 17.82 12.56 -26.20
CA ALA A 74 16.42 12.13 -26.28
C ALA A 74 15.80 11.80 -24.93
N LYS A 75 14.45 11.79 -24.90
CA LYS A 75 13.61 11.23 -23.84
C LYS A 75 12.42 10.49 -24.45
N ALA A 76 11.77 9.62 -23.71
CA ALA A 76 10.53 8.95 -24.11
C ALA A 76 9.44 9.11 -23.05
N THR A 77 8.18 8.92 -23.42
CA THR A 77 7.05 8.94 -22.48
C THR A 77 7.06 7.77 -21.51
N ALA A 78 7.69 6.64 -21.89
CA ALA A 78 7.95 5.48 -21.03
C ALA A 78 9.32 4.88 -21.39
N PRO A 79 10.06 4.27 -20.45
CA PRO A 79 11.34 3.65 -20.74
C PRO A 79 11.19 2.52 -21.77
N PHE A 80 12.11 2.44 -22.74
CA PHE A 80 12.13 1.35 -23.71
C PHE A 80 13.53 1.14 -24.28
N ASP A 81 13.76 -0.05 -24.88
CA ASP A 81 15.00 -0.37 -25.58
C ASP A 81 14.88 -0.11 -27.07
N LEU A 82 15.69 0.83 -27.55
CA LEU A 82 15.85 1.15 -28.97
C LEU A 82 17.01 0.33 -29.53
N ILE A 83 16.74 -0.51 -30.53
CA ILE A 83 17.77 -1.25 -31.26
C ILE A 83 18.23 -0.43 -32.46
N LEU A 84 19.52 -0.39 -32.71
CA LEU A 84 20.14 0.28 -33.84
C LEU A 84 20.59 -0.74 -34.87
N TRP A 85 20.12 -0.60 -36.10
CA TRP A 85 20.44 -1.50 -37.21
C TRP A 85 21.09 -0.75 -38.37
N ALA A 86 21.68 -1.51 -39.29
CA ALA A 86 22.10 -1.03 -40.61
C ALA A 86 21.39 -1.82 -41.71
N ALA A 87 20.90 -1.11 -42.75
CA ALA A 87 20.17 -1.71 -43.87
C ALA A 87 20.85 -1.38 -45.22
N PRO A 88 20.75 -2.33 -46.23
CA PRO A 88 19.98 -3.58 -46.21
C PRO A 88 20.66 -4.66 -45.36
N GLY A 89 19.85 -5.63 -44.85
CA GLY A 89 20.34 -6.83 -44.16
C GLY A 89 20.24 -6.81 -42.63
N ASP A 90 19.65 -5.76 -42.02
CA ASP A 90 19.30 -5.63 -40.59
C ASP A 90 20.46 -5.99 -39.65
N ALA A 91 21.68 -5.52 -39.98
CA ALA A 91 22.87 -5.77 -39.19
C ALA A 91 22.79 -4.99 -37.86
N ASP A 92 22.98 -5.70 -36.74
CA ASP A 92 22.98 -5.13 -35.41
C ASP A 92 24.16 -4.18 -35.20
N LEU A 93 23.88 -2.94 -34.78
CA LEU A 93 24.87 -1.90 -34.45
C LEU A 93 24.86 -1.54 -32.97
N GLY A 94 23.98 -2.16 -32.16
CA GLY A 94 23.85 -1.93 -30.75
C GLY A 94 22.47 -1.50 -30.30
N SER A 95 22.34 -1.13 -29.03
CA SER A 95 21.08 -0.73 -28.41
C SER A 95 21.25 0.42 -27.41
N ILE A 96 20.14 1.10 -27.14
CA ILE A 96 20.05 2.20 -26.17
C ILE A 96 18.79 1.98 -25.31
N SER A 97 18.94 1.96 -23.99
CA SER A 97 17.80 2.03 -23.06
C SER A 97 17.43 3.51 -22.86
N VAL A 98 16.37 3.94 -23.51
CA VAL A 98 15.90 5.33 -23.44
C VAL A 98 15.00 5.51 -22.23
N GLY A 99 15.31 6.50 -21.38
CA GLY A 99 14.53 6.87 -20.21
C GLY A 99 13.52 7.98 -20.46
N THR A 100 12.83 8.39 -19.38
CA THR A 100 11.81 9.45 -19.44
C THR A 100 12.35 10.87 -19.28
N GLN A 101 13.63 11.01 -18.95
CA GLN A 101 14.32 12.29 -18.82
C GLN A 101 15.27 12.52 -19.99
N TRP A 102 15.50 13.81 -20.33
CA TRP A 102 16.49 14.16 -21.33
C TRP A 102 17.87 13.61 -20.96
N ASN A 103 18.44 12.81 -21.85
CA ASN A 103 19.79 12.27 -21.68
C ASN A 103 20.52 12.18 -23.03
N GLU A 104 21.85 12.31 -22.99
CA GLU A 104 22.71 12.05 -24.13
C GLU A 104 23.13 10.59 -24.14
N TYR A 105 22.84 9.90 -25.21
CA TYR A 105 23.20 8.50 -25.45
C TYR A 105 24.31 8.44 -26.48
N THR A 106 25.27 7.53 -26.30
CA THR A 106 26.36 7.33 -27.24
C THR A 106 26.54 5.83 -27.50
N VAL A 107 26.63 5.46 -28.79
CA VAL A 107 26.93 4.11 -29.24
C VAL A 107 28.06 4.15 -30.25
N ASN A 108 29.11 3.35 -30.01
CA ASN A 108 30.23 3.16 -30.90
C ASN A 108 30.09 1.81 -31.59
N PHE A 109 30.23 1.79 -32.92
CA PHE A 109 30.12 0.55 -33.68
C PHE A 109 31.03 0.53 -34.91
N THR A 110 31.23 -0.67 -35.46
CA THR A 110 31.99 -0.90 -36.69
C THR A 110 31.16 -1.78 -37.61
N PRO A 111 30.67 -1.28 -38.75
CA PRO A 111 29.83 -2.06 -39.65
C PRO A 111 30.61 -3.26 -40.23
N SER A 112 29.94 -4.42 -40.31
CA SER A 112 30.50 -5.66 -40.87
C SER A 112 30.47 -5.69 -42.40
N ASP A 113 29.69 -4.79 -43.02
CA ASP A 113 29.62 -4.60 -44.48
C ASP A 113 29.30 -3.13 -44.80
N ASN A 114 29.10 -2.79 -46.09
CA ASN A 114 28.65 -1.49 -46.51
C ASN A 114 27.13 -1.39 -46.46
N TYR A 115 26.59 -0.33 -45.87
CA TYR A 115 25.16 -0.13 -45.70
C TYR A 115 24.74 1.28 -46.20
N GLU A 116 23.49 1.40 -46.64
CA GLU A 116 22.93 2.65 -47.17
C GLU A 116 22.10 3.42 -46.13
N ASN A 117 21.66 2.76 -45.07
CA ASN A 117 20.81 3.35 -44.04
C ASN A 117 21.24 2.93 -42.63
N PHE A 118 21.14 3.88 -41.74
CA PHE A 118 21.11 3.68 -40.31
C PHE A 118 19.64 3.58 -39.87
N VAL A 119 19.26 2.63 -39.01
CA VAL A 119 17.86 2.31 -38.73
C VAL A 119 17.59 2.28 -37.24
N PHE A 120 16.51 2.93 -36.83
CA PHE A 120 15.92 2.75 -35.51
C PHE A 120 14.87 1.63 -35.58
N ALA A 121 15.10 0.54 -34.89
CA ALA A 121 14.12 -0.51 -34.64
C ALA A 121 13.37 -0.16 -33.32
N ALA A 122 12.34 0.67 -33.44
CA ALA A 122 11.65 1.33 -32.32
C ALA A 122 10.33 0.66 -31.92
N GLY A 123 10.08 -0.59 -32.34
CA GLY A 123 8.81 -1.27 -32.09
C GLY A 123 8.49 -1.50 -30.60
N LYS A 124 9.48 -1.46 -29.71
CA LYS A 124 9.27 -1.50 -28.27
C LYS A 124 8.75 -0.18 -27.66
N LEU A 125 8.82 0.93 -28.39
CA LEU A 125 8.20 2.19 -27.99
C LEU A 125 6.68 2.01 -27.89
N GLY A 126 6.11 2.32 -26.75
CA GLY A 126 4.66 2.42 -26.54
C GLY A 126 4.31 3.84 -26.12
N GLY A 127 4.30 4.78 -27.10
CA GLY A 127 4.12 6.20 -26.81
C GLY A 127 4.94 7.10 -27.73
N GLU A 128 5.66 8.05 -27.15
CA GLU A 128 6.37 9.12 -27.86
C GLU A 128 7.85 9.13 -27.46
N LEU A 129 8.72 9.32 -28.47
CA LEU A 129 10.15 9.54 -28.33
C LEU A 129 10.48 10.93 -28.89
N ASP A 130 10.97 11.83 -28.04
CA ASP A 130 11.41 13.18 -28.39
C ASP A 130 12.93 13.20 -28.54
N ILE A 131 13.43 13.75 -29.62
CA ILE A 131 14.85 13.81 -29.93
C ILE A 131 15.26 15.24 -30.24
N LYS A 132 16.13 15.85 -29.43
CA LYS A 132 16.69 17.19 -29.60
C LYS A 132 17.78 17.22 -30.65
N SER A 133 18.58 16.15 -30.74
CA SER A 133 19.68 16.08 -31.69
C SER A 133 20.09 14.63 -31.96
N LEU A 134 20.59 14.42 -33.18
CA LEU A 134 21.15 13.18 -33.67
C LEU A 134 22.50 13.46 -34.33
N SER A 135 23.52 12.69 -34.07
CA SER A 135 24.76 12.76 -34.87
C SER A 135 25.30 11.34 -35.09
N LEU A 136 25.68 11.09 -36.32
CA LEU A 136 26.33 9.89 -36.78
C LEU A 136 27.59 10.27 -37.55
N CYS A 137 28.74 10.11 -36.94
CA CYS A 137 30.01 10.51 -37.52
C CYS A 137 30.99 9.34 -37.58
N GLU A 138 31.86 9.33 -38.60
CA GLU A 138 33.06 8.46 -38.56
C GLU A 138 33.96 8.91 -37.39
N GLU A 139 34.58 7.99 -36.68
CA GLU A 139 35.46 8.30 -35.53
C GLU A 139 36.54 9.31 -35.89
N GLY A 140 36.59 10.41 -35.14
CA GLY A 140 37.50 11.55 -35.43
C GLY A 140 36.99 12.55 -36.46
N SER A 141 35.82 12.34 -37.06
CA SER A 141 35.18 13.29 -37.99
C SER A 141 34.09 14.09 -37.29
N THR A 142 33.90 15.34 -37.72
CA THR A 142 32.77 16.20 -37.32
C THR A 142 31.65 16.22 -38.35
N ASN A 143 31.81 15.51 -39.47
CA ASN A 143 30.80 15.42 -40.52
C ASN A 143 29.65 14.52 -40.09
N ASN A 144 28.49 15.09 -39.80
CA ASN A 144 27.29 14.33 -39.45
C ASN A 144 26.66 13.73 -40.71
N LEU A 145 26.53 12.41 -40.75
CA LEU A 145 25.91 11.71 -41.89
C LEU A 145 24.38 11.82 -41.87
N ILE A 146 23.76 12.19 -40.74
CA ILE A 146 22.32 12.40 -40.62
C ILE A 146 22.01 13.85 -41.01
N VAL A 147 21.23 14.02 -42.06
CA VAL A 147 20.75 15.33 -42.52
C VAL A 147 19.80 15.91 -41.47
N ASN A 148 19.92 17.25 -41.21
CA ASN A 148 19.15 17.94 -40.17
C ASN A 148 19.20 17.25 -38.77
N GLY A 149 20.33 16.62 -38.44
CA GLY A 149 20.48 15.95 -37.16
C GLY A 149 20.53 16.88 -35.94
N ASP A 150 20.74 18.20 -36.16
CA ASP A 150 20.62 19.23 -35.11
C ASP A 150 19.18 19.78 -34.93
N ILE A 151 18.23 19.24 -35.69
CA ILE A 151 16.78 19.52 -35.67
C ILE A 151 16.43 21.03 -35.82
N LYS A 152 17.24 21.78 -36.56
CA LYS A 152 16.98 23.21 -36.79
C LYS A 152 16.07 23.47 -37.99
N GLY A 153 16.12 22.58 -38.99
CA GLY A 153 15.28 22.66 -40.18
C GLY A 153 13.93 21.95 -39.99
N ASP A 154 13.07 22.09 -41.00
CA ASP A 154 11.75 21.42 -41.00
C ASP A 154 11.78 20.03 -41.66
N GLU A 155 12.89 19.67 -42.27
CA GLU A 155 13.06 18.37 -42.92
C GLU A 155 13.24 17.25 -41.87
N VAL A 156 12.35 16.26 -41.93
CA VAL A 156 12.44 15.08 -41.08
C VAL A 156 13.64 14.23 -41.51
N PRO A 157 14.59 13.91 -40.60
CA PRO A 157 15.85 13.23 -40.95
C PRO A 157 15.67 11.76 -41.39
N CYS A 158 14.53 11.15 -41.11
CA CYS A 158 14.18 9.81 -41.54
C CYS A 158 13.13 9.83 -42.66
N ASN A 159 13.37 9.11 -43.75
CA ASN A 159 12.53 9.17 -44.96
C ASN A 159 11.78 7.88 -45.28
N LYS A 160 11.86 6.84 -44.42
CA LYS A 160 11.24 5.56 -44.66
C LYS A 160 10.81 4.93 -43.36
N HIS A 161 9.55 4.54 -43.30
CA HIS A 161 9.00 3.84 -42.14
C HIS A 161 8.53 2.44 -42.57
N TYR A 162 8.93 1.43 -41.78
CA TYR A 162 8.27 0.15 -41.78
C TYR A 162 7.54 0.02 -40.46
N SER A 163 6.23 -0.21 -40.47
CA SER A 163 5.44 -0.28 -39.25
C SER A 163 4.18 -1.11 -39.44
N TRP A 164 4.02 -2.08 -38.57
CA TRP A 164 2.75 -2.79 -38.38
C TRP A 164 1.76 -1.96 -37.56
N HIS A 165 2.23 -0.94 -36.81
CA HIS A 165 1.46 -0.15 -35.87
C HIS A 165 1.39 1.36 -36.20
N LYS A 166 1.64 1.76 -37.45
CA LYS A 166 1.58 3.16 -37.91
C LYS A 166 2.47 4.11 -37.12
N VAL A 167 3.78 3.82 -37.07
CA VAL A 167 4.75 4.78 -36.53
C VAL A 167 4.73 6.08 -37.36
N THR A 168 4.80 7.23 -36.68
CA THR A 168 4.93 8.54 -37.30
C THR A 168 6.20 9.23 -36.84
N SER A 169 6.72 10.14 -37.69
CA SER A 169 7.83 11.02 -37.34
C SER A 169 7.58 12.40 -37.90
N GLU A 170 7.77 13.43 -37.07
CA GLU A 170 7.55 14.85 -37.46
C GLU A 170 8.46 15.77 -36.63
N ILE A 171 8.73 16.96 -37.14
CA ILE A 171 9.42 18.02 -36.40
C ILE A 171 8.37 18.85 -35.67
N GLN A 172 8.48 18.97 -34.38
CA GLN A 172 7.55 19.74 -33.53
C GLN A 172 8.30 20.53 -32.47
N ASP A 173 7.66 21.59 -32.00
CA ASP A 173 8.06 22.28 -30.78
C ASP A 173 7.40 21.56 -29.57
N VAL A 174 8.21 20.91 -28.79
CA VAL A 174 7.78 20.16 -27.59
C VAL A 174 7.97 21.04 -26.37
N ALA A 175 6.90 21.24 -25.62
CA ALA A 175 6.98 21.98 -24.37
C ALA A 175 7.82 21.21 -23.35
N GLU A 176 8.75 21.90 -22.68
CA GLU A 176 9.53 21.26 -21.61
C GLU A 176 8.63 20.99 -20.40
N SER A 177 8.71 19.79 -19.84
CA SER A 177 8.02 19.48 -18.59
C SER A 177 8.61 20.33 -17.47
N GLN A 178 7.77 20.92 -16.65
CA GLN A 178 8.23 21.54 -15.41
C GLN A 178 8.73 20.45 -14.48
N VAL A 179 9.79 20.76 -13.74
CA VAL A 179 10.38 19.86 -12.76
C VAL A 179 10.48 20.60 -11.43
N VAL A 180 10.11 19.96 -10.36
CA VAL A 180 10.27 20.43 -8.98
C VAL A 180 11.10 19.44 -8.18
N GLU A 181 11.80 19.93 -7.18
CA GLU A 181 12.45 19.06 -6.19
C GLU A 181 11.43 18.68 -5.13
N ILE A 182 11.14 17.39 -5.00
CA ILE A 182 10.23 16.89 -3.98
C ILE A 182 11.01 16.12 -2.91
N PRO A 183 10.68 16.31 -1.61
CA PRO A 183 11.28 15.53 -0.54
C PRO A 183 10.81 14.07 -0.62
N VAL A 184 11.73 13.15 -0.37
CA VAL A 184 11.46 11.72 -0.21
C VAL A 184 11.95 11.32 1.18
N SER A 185 11.02 11.14 2.10
CA SER A 185 11.33 10.71 3.46
C SER A 185 11.90 9.30 3.44
N VAL A 186 12.97 9.07 4.20
CA VAL A 186 13.55 7.75 4.43
C VAL A 186 13.40 7.32 5.89
N GLY A 187 12.86 8.18 6.73
CA GLY A 187 12.46 7.91 8.10
C GLY A 187 11.93 9.15 8.77
N HIS A 188 10.78 9.01 9.42
CA HIS A 188 10.11 10.08 10.17
C HIS A 188 9.59 9.53 11.50
N LEU A 189 10.04 10.11 12.60
CA LEU A 189 9.63 9.78 13.95
C LEU A 189 8.87 10.98 14.54
N THR A 190 7.56 10.82 14.71
CA THR A 190 6.70 11.81 15.39
C THR A 190 6.68 11.60 16.89
N PHE A 191 7.16 10.43 17.35
CA PHE A 191 7.15 9.97 18.74
C PHE A 191 5.74 9.77 19.35
N ASP A 192 4.68 9.90 18.55
CA ASP A 192 3.30 9.67 18.97
C ASP A 192 2.93 8.17 18.91
N ASP A 193 3.63 7.40 18.08
CA ASP A 193 3.40 5.98 17.79
C ASP A 193 4.29 5.03 18.63
N GLY A 194 4.98 5.54 19.65
CA GLY A 194 5.88 4.77 20.48
C GLY A 194 7.26 4.49 19.89
N GLN A 195 7.52 4.84 18.62
CA GLN A 195 8.86 4.75 18.03
C GLN A 195 9.80 5.76 18.68
N ASN A 196 11.05 5.36 18.96
CA ASN A 196 12.01 6.20 19.65
C ASN A 196 13.41 6.11 19.02
N LEU A 197 14.23 7.12 19.30
CA LEU A 197 15.65 7.10 19.02
C LEU A 197 16.38 6.18 20.01
N GLY A 198 17.43 5.51 19.54
CA GLY A 198 18.36 4.79 20.41
C GLY A 198 19.48 5.68 20.92
N GLY A 199 20.48 5.06 21.55
CA GLY A 199 21.72 5.76 21.89
C GLY A 199 22.47 5.18 23.07
N TRP A 200 23.63 5.77 23.37
CA TRP A 200 24.52 5.34 24.44
C TRP A 200 25.35 6.49 25.01
N GLY A 201 25.82 6.31 26.24
CA GLY A 201 26.74 7.24 26.91
C GLY A 201 26.12 8.48 27.55
N MET A 202 24.83 8.75 27.32
CA MET A 202 24.12 9.84 27.96
C MET A 202 23.70 9.51 29.40
N ASP A 203 23.56 10.53 30.24
CA ASP A 203 23.07 10.37 31.62
C ASP A 203 21.58 10.10 31.64
N ASN A 204 20.83 10.68 30.67
CA ASN A 204 19.41 10.51 30.48
C ASN A 204 19.20 9.92 29.07
N ALA A 205 18.92 8.61 28.99
CA ALA A 205 18.66 7.90 27.74
C ALA A 205 17.38 8.43 27.04
N PRO A 206 17.26 8.28 25.72
CA PRO A 206 16.06 8.67 24.99
C PRO A 206 14.80 8.04 25.58
N LYS A 207 13.81 8.86 25.89
CA LYS A 207 12.48 8.44 26.36
C LYS A 207 11.41 9.34 25.77
N ILE A 208 10.24 8.78 25.51
CA ILE A 208 9.09 9.52 25.01
C ILE A 208 8.29 10.06 26.19
N VAL A 209 8.00 11.36 26.17
CA VAL A 209 7.13 12.02 27.15
C VAL A 209 6.17 12.94 26.39
N ASN A 210 4.88 12.60 26.40
CA ASN A 210 3.83 13.36 25.70
C ASN A 210 4.15 13.63 24.22
N GLY A 211 4.52 12.58 23.47
CA GLY A 211 4.85 12.70 22.05
C GLY A 211 6.19 13.40 21.75
N VAL A 212 7.08 13.57 22.71
CA VAL A 212 8.38 14.22 22.54
C VAL A 212 9.50 13.33 23.04
N CYS A 213 10.57 13.15 22.26
CA CYS A 213 11.77 12.45 22.71
C CYS A 213 12.63 13.38 23.61
N GLU A 214 12.80 13.00 24.88
CA GLU A 214 13.69 13.65 25.84
C GLU A 214 14.99 12.86 25.98
N VAL A 215 16.14 13.51 25.83
CA VAL A 215 17.48 12.90 25.97
C VAL A 215 18.52 13.92 26.41
N GLY A 216 19.56 13.54 27.15
CA GLY A 216 20.59 14.52 27.51
C GLY A 216 21.63 14.09 28.53
N ASN A 217 22.44 15.07 28.97
CA ASN A 217 23.50 14.88 29.93
C ASN A 217 23.37 15.89 31.08
N ASN A 218 23.65 15.45 32.30
CA ASN A 218 23.68 16.30 33.48
C ASN A 218 24.88 17.25 33.48
N ALA A 219 25.97 16.85 32.80
CA ALA A 219 27.18 17.66 32.62
C ALA A 219 27.84 17.32 31.25
N ALA A 220 28.60 18.27 30.71
CA ALA A 220 29.36 18.07 29.51
C ALA A 220 30.37 16.94 29.68
N LYS A 221 30.42 16.01 28.72
CA LYS A 221 31.42 14.93 28.67
C LYS A 221 32.74 15.42 28.08
N ALA A 222 33.78 14.57 28.15
CA ALA A 222 35.11 14.91 27.63
C ALA A 222 35.11 15.16 26.11
N ASP A 223 34.32 14.36 25.35
CA ASP A 223 34.22 14.47 23.90
C ASP A 223 32.77 14.41 23.39
N PRO A 224 32.47 14.97 22.20
CA PRO A 224 31.14 14.94 21.63
C PRO A 224 30.56 13.51 21.47
N TRP A 225 31.39 12.55 21.10
CA TRP A 225 31.03 11.14 20.88
C TRP A 225 30.88 10.32 22.17
N ASN A 226 31.15 10.89 23.35
CA ASN A 226 30.92 10.20 24.62
C ASN A 226 29.43 10.09 24.99
N SER A 227 28.55 10.76 24.27
CA SER A 227 27.10 10.59 24.31
C SER A 227 26.55 10.73 22.91
N GLN A 228 25.93 9.68 22.39
CA GLN A 228 25.44 9.61 21.02
C GLN A 228 23.99 9.14 20.99
N VAL A 229 23.11 9.96 20.43
CA VAL A 229 21.75 9.54 20.04
C VAL A 229 21.82 8.91 18.67
N ASN A 230 21.13 7.81 18.47
CA ASN A 230 21.28 6.92 17.32
C ASN A 230 19.95 6.72 16.61
N TYR A 231 19.96 6.90 15.30
CA TYR A 231 18.88 6.51 14.39
C TYR A 231 19.41 5.47 13.39
N GLU A 232 18.78 4.28 13.37
CA GLU A 232 19.10 3.16 12.48
C GLU A 232 17.86 2.82 11.64
N PRO A 233 17.82 3.21 10.35
CA PRO A 233 16.63 3.01 9.51
C PRO A 233 16.47 1.57 9.00
N GLY A 234 17.42 0.66 9.30
CA GLY A 234 17.42 -0.72 8.80
C GLY A 234 18.02 -0.90 7.41
N PHE A 235 18.56 0.15 6.79
CA PHE A 235 19.27 0.13 5.52
C PHE A 235 20.52 1.04 5.57
N ALA A 236 21.40 0.91 4.58
CA ALA A 236 22.57 1.80 4.44
C ALA A 236 22.20 3.06 3.67
N PHE A 237 22.58 4.24 4.19
CA PHE A 237 22.54 5.49 3.44
C PHE A 237 23.47 5.40 2.23
N GLU A 238 23.01 5.88 1.09
CA GLU A 238 23.67 5.72 -0.22
C GLU A 238 24.88 6.66 -0.34
N ASN A 239 26.04 6.10 -0.64
CA ASN A 239 27.27 6.86 -0.85
C ASN A 239 27.13 7.82 -2.04
N GLY A 240 27.53 9.07 -1.86
CA GLY A 240 27.42 10.14 -2.85
C GLY A 240 26.05 10.87 -2.86
N LYS A 241 25.08 10.44 -2.05
CA LYS A 241 23.74 11.03 -2.01
C LYS A 241 23.63 12.07 -0.90
N ALA A 242 22.99 13.20 -1.21
CA ALA A 242 22.68 14.24 -0.24
C ALA A 242 21.42 13.88 0.53
N TYR A 243 21.47 14.05 1.85
CA TYR A 243 20.33 13.86 2.77
C TYR A 243 20.16 15.08 3.64
N HIS A 244 18.91 15.34 3.99
CA HIS A 244 18.49 16.32 4.98
C HIS A 244 18.22 15.63 6.31
N LEU A 245 18.58 16.29 7.40
CA LEU A 245 18.14 16.01 8.75
C LEU A 245 17.26 17.15 9.21
N LYS A 246 15.97 16.87 9.38
CA LYS A 246 14.96 17.82 9.80
C LYS A 246 14.38 17.41 11.15
N MET A 247 14.14 18.35 12.05
CA MET A 247 13.47 18.09 13.33
C MET A 247 13.01 19.39 13.97
N LYS A 248 12.01 19.30 14.83
CA LYS A 248 11.73 20.33 15.84
C LYS A 248 12.59 20.04 17.06
N ILE A 249 13.27 21.05 17.59
CA ILE A 249 14.17 20.87 18.73
C ILE A 249 14.17 22.08 19.63
N LYS A 250 14.25 21.83 20.96
CA LYS A 250 14.65 22.79 21.98
C LYS A 250 15.53 22.14 23.03
N GLY A 251 16.16 22.92 23.85
CA GLY A 251 16.95 22.45 24.98
C GLY A 251 16.52 23.06 26.30
N SER A 252 16.83 22.41 27.40
CA SER A 252 16.71 23.01 28.74
C SER A 252 17.66 24.18 28.92
N VAL A 253 18.74 24.24 28.14
CA VAL A 253 19.72 25.34 28.04
C VAL A 253 20.11 25.54 26.58
N ALA A 254 20.58 26.73 26.21
CA ALA A 254 21.13 26.96 24.88
C ALA A 254 22.48 26.26 24.70
N GLY A 255 22.77 25.78 23.49
CA GLY A 255 24.02 25.08 23.19
C GLY A 255 24.08 24.63 21.73
N GLU A 256 24.94 23.67 21.46
CA GLU A 256 25.09 23.11 20.13
C GLU A 256 25.63 21.67 20.20
N PHE A 257 25.42 20.89 19.11
CA PHE A 257 25.96 19.56 18.94
C PHE A 257 26.18 19.23 17.46
N GLY A 258 26.97 18.20 17.20
CA GLY A 258 27.21 17.69 15.85
C GLY A 258 26.31 16.50 15.52
N ALA A 259 26.07 16.30 14.23
CA ALA A 259 25.40 15.11 13.71
C ALA A 259 26.17 14.56 12.50
N GLY A 260 26.06 13.26 12.22
CA GLY A 260 26.75 12.66 11.07
C GLY A 260 26.35 11.21 10.81
N PHE A 261 26.61 10.76 9.60
CA PHE A 261 26.49 9.36 9.20
C PHE A 261 27.68 8.55 9.68
N GLN A 262 27.44 7.30 10.03
CA GLN A 262 28.50 6.40 10.45
C GLN A 262 28.30 4.97 9.93
N ASN A 263 29.39 4.40 9.46
CA ASN A 263 29.54 2.95 9.32
C ASN A 263 29.89 2.37 10.70
N PRO A 264 29.06 1.47 11.27
CA PRO A 264 29.32 0.87 12.59
C PRO A 264 30.59 0.02 12.62
N ASP A 265 30.99 -0.56 11.49
CA ASP A 265 32.25 -1.31 11.40
C ASP A 265 33.43 -0.34 11.44
N GLY A 266 34.20 -0.42 12.52
CA GLY A 266 35.31 0.47 12.80
C GLY A 266 34.92 1.91 13.16
N TYR A 267 33.65 2.20 13.41
CA TYR A 267 33.14 3.54 13.81
C TYR A 267 33.51 4.65 12.81
N LYS A 268 33.53 4.33 11.53
CA LYS A 268 33.98 5.24 10.48
C LYS A 268 32.91 6.29 10.15
N GLY A 269 33.27 7.58 10.24
CA GLY A 269 32.43 8.68 9.80
C GLY A 269 32.17 8.66 8.29
N CYS A 270 30.93 8.91 7.88
CA CYS A 270 30.46 8.89 6.49
C CYS A 270 29.76 10.19 6.07
N GLY A 271 30.18 11.31 6.63
CA GLY A 271 29.68 12.66 6.37
C GLY A 271 29.03 13.30 7.58
N ASP A 272 29.41 14.54 7.84
CA ASP A 272 28.94 15.32 8.99
C ASP A 272 28.00 16.41 8.50
N PHE A 273 26.89 16.59 9.22
CA PHE A 273 25.99 17.73 9.04
C PHE A 273 26.59 19.00 9.64
N PRO A 274 26.15 20.20 9.21
CA PRO A 274 26.45 21.44 9.90
C PRO A 274 26.07 21.35 11.39
N THR A 275 26.86 22.03 12.24
CA THR A 275 26.59 22.08 13.69
C THR A 275 25.16 22.57 13.97
N ILE A 276 24.42 21.82 14.78
CA ILE A 276 23.05 22.11 15.16
C ILE A 276 23.05 22.96 16.42
N LYS A 277 22.47 24.17 16.32
CA LYS A 277 22.33 25.09 17.42
C LYS A 277 20.97 24.92 18.10
N VAL A 278 21.00 24.84 19.41
CA VAL A 278 19.82 24.63 20.27
C VAL A 278 19.55 25.88 21.11
N THR A 279 18.29 26.26 21.19
CA THR A 279 17.80 27.32 22.09
C THR A 279 16.80 26.75 23.10
N THR A 280 16.37 27.54 24.07
CA THR A 280 15.32 27.13 25.02
C THR A 280 13.92 27.18 24.44
N ASP A 281 13.75 27.80 23.28
CA ASP A 281 12.50 27.82 22.52
C ASP A 281 12.52 26.78 21.42
N TRP A 282 11.37 26.22 21.08
CA TRP A 282 11.21 25.30 19.93
C TRP A 282 11.65 25.97 18.63
N LYS A 283 12.48 25.27 17.88
CA LYS A 283 12.88 25.65 16.51
C LYS A 283 12.83 24.46 15.60
N GLU A 284 12.45 24.71 14.37
CA GLU A 284 12.68 23.77 13.26
C GLU A 284 14.13 23.91 12.78
N VAL A 285 14.78 22.78 12.63
CA VAL A 285 16.13 22.64 12.07
C VAL A 285 16.00 21.78 10.82
N ASP A 286 16.61 22.21 9.72
CA ASP A 286 16.76 21.44 8.48
C ASP A 286 18.19 21.67 7.98
N VAL A 287 19.03 20.64 8.08
CA VAL A 287 20.45 20.68 7.70
C VAL A 287 20.75 19.56 6.70
N THR A 288 21.65 19.82 5.77
CA THR A 288 21.97 18.89 4.68
C THR A 288 23.43 18.49 4.69
N THR A 289 23.70 17.22 4.39
CA THR A 289 25.05 16.73 4.07
C THR A 289 24.99 15.62 3.04
N THR A 290 26.14 15.35 2.40
CA THR A 290 26.31 14.21 1.49
C THR A 290 26.88 13.03 2.28
N CYS A 291 26.21 11.86 2.19
CA CYS A 291 26.80 10.63 2.67
C CYS A 291 28.03 10.29 1.78
N ASN A 292 29.21 10.14 2.36
CA ASN A 292 30.46 9.96 1.64
C ASN A 292 31.23 8.70 2.06
N GLY A 293 30.53 7.65 2.43
CA GLY A 293 31.10 6.35 2.79
C GLY A 293 30.13 5.20 2.60
N ASP A 294 30.68 4.00 2.41
CA ASP A 294 29.90 2.78 2.25
C ASP A 294 29.45 2.23 3.60
N ASN A 295 28.33 1.49 3.60
CA ASN A 295 27.73 0.89 4.80
C ASN A 295 27.47 1.89 5.94
N ALA A 296 27.04 3.10 5.60
CA ALA A 296 26.58 4.09 6.54
C ALA A 296 25.19 3.66 7.09
N LEU A 297 25.17 2.80 8.12
CA LEU A 297 23.96 2.17 8.63
C LEU A 297 23.26 3.00 9.70
N ARG A 298 23.86 4.06 10.18
CA ARG A 298 23.29 4.89 11.23
C ARG A 298 23.59 6.37 11.09
N LEU A 299 22.69 7.19 11.59
CA LEU A 299 22.86 8.60 11.80
C LEU A 299 22.98 8.84 13.31
N LEU A 300 23.99 9.62 13.72
CA LEU A 300 24.31 9.92 15.10
C LEU A 300 24.15 11.42 15.39
N LEU A 301 23.56 11.75 16.54
CA LEU A 301 23.66 13.07 17.15
C LEU A 301 24.72 12.99 18.25
N ASN A 302 25.83 13.71 18.12
CA ASN A 302 26.97 13.71 19.03
C ASN A 302 26.77 14.75 20.12
N ILE A 303 26.06 14.42 21.19
CA ILE A 303 25.61 15.35 22.23
C ILE A 303 26.49 15.39 23.48
N GLY A 304 27.66 14.74 23.49
CA GLY A 304 28.49 14.63 24.70
C GLY A 304 28.94 15.97 25.29
N LYS A 305 29.12 17.00 24.46
CA LYS A 305 29.47 18.36 24.98
C LYS A 305 28.27 19.18 25.45
N TYR A 306 27.05 18.75 25.12
CA TYR A 306 25.83 19.43 25.55
C TYR A 306 25.46 19.00 26.97
N ALA A 307 25.38 19.97 27.88
CA ALA A 307 25.01 19.78 29.29
C ALA A 307 23.56 20.28 29.50
N GLY A 308 22.61 19.42 29.36
CA GLY A 308 21.18 19.71 29.47
C GLY A 308 20.32 18.61 28.86
N THR A 309 19.02 18.83 28.83
CA THR A 309 18.05 17.96 28.18
C THR A 309 17.68 18.56 26.83
N LEU A 310 17.75 17.74 25.76
CA LEU A 310 17.19 18.01 24.45
C LEU A 310 15.78 17.46 24.41
N TYR A 311 14.88 18.18 23.78
CA TYR A 311 13.52 17.83 23.46
C TYR A 311 13.42 17.81 21.94
N ILE A 312 13.19 16.65 21.35
CA ILE A 312 13.19 16.42 19.91
C ILE A 312 11.80 15.92 19.50
N ASP A 313 11.27 16.51 18.43
CA ASP A 313 10.00 16.15 17.84
C ASP A 313 10.11 16.21 16.31
N ASP A 314 9.23 15.52 15.58
CA ASP A 314 9.21 15.47 14.11
C ASP A 314 10.60 15.20 13.52
N PHE A 315 11.32 14.20 14.06
CA PHE A 315 12.65 13.82 13.55
C PHE A 315 12.51 13.12 12.21
N GLU A 316 13.02 13.75 11.15
CA GLU A 316 12.92 13.24 9.79
C GLU A 316 14.28 13.23 9.10
N VAL A 317 14.56 12.17 8.37
CA VAL A 317 15.65 12.09 7.39
C VAL A 317 15.04 11.93 6.01
N TYR A 318 15.40 12.79 5.06
CA TYR A 318 14.89 12.75 3.70
C TYR A 318 15.96 13.15 2.68
N TYR A 319 15.69 12.89 1.40
CA TYR A 319 16.44 13.44 0.28
C TYR A 319 15.48 14.08 -0.71
N THR A 320 15.98 14.93 -1.61
CA THR A 320 15.15 15.48 -2.69
C THR A 320 15.37 14.71 -4.00
N LYS A 321 14.33 14.58 -4.79
CA LYS A 321 14.41 14.08 -6.16
C LYS A 321 13.66 15.03 -7.11
N SER A 322 14.20 15.20 -8.30
CA SER A 322 13.52 15.93 -9.36
C SER A 322 12.29 15.16 -9.85
N SER A 323 11.15 15.81 -9.97
CA SER A 323 9.91 15.22 -10.42
C SER A 323 9.11 16.19 -11.28
N ASN A 324 8.43 15.66 -12.31
CA ASN A 324 7.43 16.40 -13.10
C ASN A 324 6.01 16.28 -12.53
N THR A 325 5.87 15.67 -11.36
CA THR A 325 4.62 15.56 -10.64
C THR A 325 4.77 16.09 -9.21
N ILE A 326 3.66 16.53 -8.64
CA ILE A 326 3.57 16.95 -7.23
C ILE A 326 2.64 15.97 -6.50
N PRO A 327 3.04 15.40 -5.36
CA PRO A 327 2.15 14.57 -4.54
C PRO A 327 0.88 15.33 -4.16
N LEU A 328 -0.26 14.65 -4.21
CA LEU A 328 -1.49 15.19 -3.65
C LEU A 328 -1.38 15.33 -2.13
N THR A 329 -1.90 16.42 -1.58
CA THR A 329 -2.04 16.57 -0.13
C THR A 329 -3.08 15.60 0.42
N ASP A 330 -3.06 15.35 1.73
CA ASP A 330 -4.04 14.47 2.36
C ASP A 330 -5.47 15.01 2.24
N GLU A 331 -5.65 16.35 2.28
CA GLU A 331 -6.95 16.97 2.02
C GLU A 331 -7.42 16.75 0.57
N GLU A 332 -6.52 16.82 -0.41
CA GLU A 332 -6.85 16.55 -1.81
C GLU A 332 -7.23 15.08 -2.03
N LYS A 333 -6.50 14.14 -1.40
CA LYS A 333 -6.82 12.70 -1.42
C LYS A 333 -8.17 12.44 -0.76
N LYS A 334 -8.40 12.97 0.43
CA LYS A 334 -9.68 12.88 1.16
C LYS A 334 -10.83 13.44 0.32
N LYS A 335 -10.65 14.63 -0.29
CA LYS A 335 -11.64 15.24 -1.18
C LYS A 335 -11.94 14.41 -2.41
N ALA A 336 -10.95 13.73 -2.98
CA ALA A 336 -11.13 12.85 -4.14
C ALA A 336 -11.87 11.56 -3.77
N LEU A 337 -11.57 10.96 -2.62
CA LEU A 337 -12.05 9.62 -2.24
C LEU A 337 -13.39 9.63 -1.49
N THR A 338 -13.71 10.68 -0.73
CA THR A 338 -14.98 10.76 0.01
C THR A 338 -16.21 10.54 -0.89
N PRO A 339 -16.36 11.24 -2.06
CA PRO A 339 -17.51 11.00 -2.93
C PRO A 339 -17.50 9.60 -3.57
N VAL A 340 -16.36 8.95 -3.70
CA VAL A 340 -16.28 7.57 -4.23
C VAL A 340 -16.92 6.60 -3.25
N LEU A 341 -16.57 6.68 -1.96
CA LEU A 341 -17.18 5.88 -0.90
C LEU A 341 -18.69 6.14 -0.82
N GLN A 342 -19.09 7.40 -0.81
CA GLN A 342 -20.52 7.78 -0.76
C GLN A 342 -21.30 7.24 -1.96
N ASN A 343 -20.79 7.40 -3.17
CA ASN A 343 -21.44 6.95 -4.39
C ASN A 343 -21.58 5.43 -4.46
N TRP A 344 -20.57 4.69 -3.97
CA TRP A 344 -20.68 3.25 -3.85
C TRP A 344 -21.86 2.85 -2.96
N ILE A 345 -21.93 3.45 -1.77
CA ILE A 345 -22.99 3.15 -0.79
C ILE A 345 -24.35 3.57 -1.32
N TYR A 346 -24.49 4.75 -1.91
CA TYR A 346 -25.75 5.19 -2.54
C TYR A 346 -26.20 4.22 -3.62
N GLY A 347 -25.27 3.78 -4.48
CA GLY A 347 -25.56 2.80 -5.53
C GLY A 347 -26.06 1.47 -4.99
N MET A 348 -25.49 0.98 -3.90
CA MET A 348 -25.95 -0.24 -3.25
C MET A 348 -27.36 -0.09 -2.67
N MET A 349 -27.65 1.03 -2.02
CA MET A 349 -28.98 1.32 -1.46
C MET A 349 -30.04 1.49 -2.56
N GLU A 350 -29.72 2.18 -3.64
CA GLU A 350 -30.61 2.34 -4.80
C GLU A 350 -30.83 1.02 -5.52
N ALA A 351 -29.78 0.23 -5.76
CA ALA A 351 -29.88 -1.07 -6.44
C ALA A 351 -30.76 -2.07 -5.68
N THR A 352 -30.82 -1.95 -4.36
CA THR A 352 -31.70 -2.77 -3.50
C THR A 352 -33.05 -2.11 -3.22
N GLU A 353 -33.33 -0.94 -3.81
CA GLU A 353 -34.59 -0.21 -3.68
C GLU A 353 -35.02 0.02 -2.20
N GLY A 354 -34.05 0.18 -1.29
CA GLY A 354 -34.30 0.29 0.15
C GLY A 354 -34.97 -0.94 0.78
N LYS A 355 -34.89 -2.11 0.14
CA LYS A 355 -35.52 -3.35 0.64
C LYS A 355 -34.61 -4.14 1.57
N VAL A 356 -33.29 -4.04 1.41
CA VAL A 356 -32.31 -4.69 2.29
C VAL A 356 -32.09 -3.82 3.52
N LYS A 357 -32.58 -4.29 4.66
CA LYS A 357 -32.68 -3.51 5.90
C LYS A 357 -31.49 -3.69 6.86
N ALA A 358 -30.54 -4.56 6.55
CA ALA A 358 -29.36 -4.80 7.37
C ALA A 358 -28.12 -4.88 6.49
N TRP A 359 -27.06 -4.16 6.88
CA TRP A 359 -25.80 -4.09 6.14
C TRP A 359 -24.63 -4.16 7.08
N ASP A 360 -23.57 -4.87 6.67
CA ASP A 360 -22.24 -4.69 7.21
C ASP A 360 -21.67 -3.42 6.57
N VAL A 361 -21.90 -2.27 7.23
CA VAL A 361 -21.53 -0.94 6.69
C VAL A 361 -20.03 -0.73 6.67
N VAL A 362 -19.32 -1.42 7.56
CA VAL A 362 -17.86 -1.52 7.63
C VAL A 362 -17.47 -2.97 7.95
N ASN A 363 -16.51 -3.50 7.22
CA ASN A 363 -16.00 -4.86 7.37
C ASN A 363 -14.50 -4.86 7.64
N GLU A 364 -14.06 -5.64 8.66
CA GLU A 364 -12.66 -5.93 8.95
C GLU A 364 -11.79 -4.69 9.20
N ALA A 365 -12.28 -3.77 10.02
CA ALA A 365 -11.55 -2.53 10.30
C ALA A 365 -10.35 -2.71 11.24
N ILE A 366 -10.38 -3.70 12.16
CA ILE A 366 -9.39 -3.83 13.25
C ILE A 366 -8.17 -4.63 12.82
N SER A 367 -6.96 -4.09 13.04
CA SER A 367 -5.70 -4.70 12.61
C SER A 367 -5.31 -5.96 13.41
N GLY A 368 -5.56 -5.98 14.70
CA GLY A 368 -5.02 -6.97 15.63
C GLY A 368 -3.66 -6.59 16.24
N GLU A 369 -3.20 -5.37 16.06
CA GLU A 369 -2.00 -4.79 16.65
C GLU A 369 -2.34 -3.52 17.45
N ASP A 370 -1.64 -3.30 18.55
CA ASP A 370 -1.72 -2.15 19.46
C ASP A 370 -0.36 -1.44 19.39
N LYS A 371 -0.23 -0.53 18.41
CA LYS A 371 1.06 0.10 18.10
C LYS A 371 1.36 1.31 18.98
N ASP A 372 0.32 2.04 19.37
CA ASP A 372 0.45 3.21 20.24
C ASP A 372 0.47 2.86 21.74
N GLY A 373 0.11 1.61 22.10
CA GLY A 373 0.17 1.10 23.47
C GLY A 373 -0.96 1.56 24.36
N ASP A 374 -2.07 2.01 23.81
CA ASP A 374 -3.25 2.46 24.57
C ASP A 374 -4.08 1.31 25.17
N GLY A 375 -3.79 0.08 24.78
CA GLY A 375 -4.44 -1.14 25.23
C GLY A 375 -5.49 -1.67 24.26
N PHE A 376 -5.78 -0.99 23.16
CA PHE A 376 -6.69 -1.41 22.11
C PHE A 376 -5.92 -1.66 20.81
N TYR A 377 -6.50 -2.44 19.90
CA TYR A 377 -5.93 -2.64 18.58
C TYR A 377 -6.28 -1.46 17.66
N ASP A 378 -5.29 -1.00 16.90
CA ASP A 378 -5.47 0.02 15.87
C ASP A 378 -6.36 -0.46 14.71
N LEU A 379 -6.78 0.47 13.88
CA LEU A 379 -7.39 0.14 12.60
C LEU A 379 -6.33 -0.36 11.60
N GLN A 380 -6.77 -1.16 10.62
CA GLN A 380 -5.90 -1.61 9.54
C GLN A 380 -5.34 -0.44 8.74
N SER A 381 -4.09 -0.54 8.27
CA SER A 381 -3.43 0.48 7.47
C SER A 381 -2.41 -0.12 6.51
N ALA A 382 -2.33 0.44 5.31
CA ALA A 382 -1.30 0.15 4.31
C ALA A 382 -0.30 1.32 4.14
N THR A 383 -0.44 2.39 4.92
CA THR A 383 0.37 3.60 4.81
C THR A 383 1.02 4.03 6.12
N ARG A 384 0.59 3.48 7.26
CA ARG A 384 1.03 3.88 8.61
C ARG A 384 1.75 2.73 9.33
N GLY A 385 2.78 3.07 10.11
CA GLY A 385 3.56 2.10 10.87
C GLY A 385 4.46 1.24 9.97
N THR A 386 4.80 0.03 10.45
CA THR A 386 5.61 -0.93 9.68
C THR A 386 4.70 -1.71 8.73
N VAL A 387 4.72 -1.34 7.45
CA VAL A 387 3.94 -2.00 6.39
C VAL A 387 4.90 -2.68 5.41
N SER A 388 4.62 -3.92 5.04
CA SER A 388 5.42 -4.60 4.02
C SER A 388 5.23 -3.92 2.64
N ALA A 389 6.23 -4.04 1.75
CA ALA A 389 6.12 -3.50 0.40
C ALA A 389 4.98 -4.17 -0.41
N ASP A 390 4.64 -5.41 -0.09
CA ASP A 390 3.55 -6.15 -0.71
C ASP A 390 2.19 -5.64 -0.22
N ASP A 391 2.02 -5.44 1.08
CA ASP A 391 0.79 -4.86 1.66
C ASP A 391 0.56 -3.44 1.17
N ALA A 392 1.59 -2.59 1.18
CA ALA A 392 1.50 -1.21 0.68
C ALA A 392 1.08 -1.14 -0.80
N LYS A 393 1.46 -2.16 -1.59
CA LYS A 393 1.11 -2.24 -3.02
C LYS A 393 -0.29 -2.81 -3.26
N ASN A 394 -0.70 -3.81 -2.48
CA ASN A 394 -1.86 -4.65 -2.78
C ASN A 394 -3.09 -4.30 -1.93
N ASN A 395 -2.91 -3.61 -0.80
CA ASN A 395 -3.99 -3.25 0.11
C ASN A 395 -4.38 -1.78 -0.02
N PHE A 396 -5.67 -1.52 0.15
CA PHE A 396 -6.25 -0.18 0.24
C PHE A 396 -7.20 -0.13 1.42
N TYR A 397 -6.97 0.83 2.33
CA TYR A 397 -7.84 1.07 3.47
C TYR A 397 -8.36 2.51 3.45
N TRP A 398 -9.68 2.69 3.55
CA TRP A 398 -10.32 4.00 3.51
C TRP A 398 -9.83 4.95 4.59
N GLN A 399 -9.57 4.42 5.79
CA GLN A 399 -9.08 5.18 6.94
C GLN A 399 -7.71 5.83 6.72
N ASP A 400 -6.87 5.25 5.86
CA ASP A 400 -5.57 5.83 5.52
C ASP A 400 -5.69 7.20 4.83
N TYR A 401 -6.84 7.47 4.20
CA TYR A 401 -7.08 8.67 3.41
C TYR A 401 -8.18 9.56 3.97
N LEU A 402 -9.22 8.97 4.57
CA LEU A 402 -10.34 9.70 5.14
C LEU A 402 -10.16 10.00 6.63
N GLY A 403 -9.24 9.27 7.30
CA GLY A 403 -9.06 9.30 8.75
C GLY A 403 -9.89 8.25 9.47
N ASP A 404 -9.42 7.78 10.61
CA ASP A 404 -9.97 6.67 11.37
C ASP A 404 -11.41 6.91 11.85
N ILE A 405 -11.75 8.15 12.10
CA ILE A 405 -13.08 8.56 12.55
C ILE A 405 -14.00 8.87 11.36
N ASP A 406 -13.55 9.73 10.43
CA ASP A 406 -14.39 10.27 9.36
C ASP A 406 -14.79 9.22 8.32
N TYR A 407 -13.97 8.19 8.12
CA TYR A 407 -14.27 7.08 7.23
C TYR A 407 -15.58 6.37 7.62
N VAL A 408 -15.70 5.93 8.86
CA VAL A 408 -16.88 5.21 9.34
C VAL A 408 -18.11 6.14 9.45
N ARG A 409 -17.92 7.36 9.94
CA ARG A 409 -18.98 8.36 10.00
C ARG A 409 -19.55 8.68 8.60
N THR A 410 -18.67 8.81 7.61
CA THR A 410 -19.08 9.02 6.20
C THR A 410 -19.86 7.82 5.68
N ALA A 411 -19.39 6.59 5.93
CA ALA A 411 -20.08 5.39 5.48
C ALA A 411 -21.47 5.24 6.12
N VAL A 412 -21.59 5.43 7.43
CA VAL A 412 -22.86 5.38 8.16
C VAL A 412 -23.84 6.44 7.67
N ALA A 413 -23.38 7.70 7.52
CA ALA A 413 -24.22 8.80 7.03
C ALA A 413 -24.73 8.54 5.60
N ALA A 414 -23.84 8.06 4.71
CA ALA A 414 -24.20 7.71 3.34
C ALA A 414 -25.20 6.57 3.29
N ALA A 415 -25.02 5.53 4.11
CA ALA A 415 -25.95 4.40 4.18
C ALA A 415 -27.35 4.83 4.63
N ARG A 416 -27.46 5.62 5.70
CA ARG A 416 -28.75 6.11 6.19
C ARG A 416 -29.45 7.01 5.19
N LYS A 417 -28.71 7.96 4.61
CA LYS A 417 -29.23 8.85 3.58
C LYS A 417 -29.66 8.08 2.33
N GLY A 418 -28.79 7.24 1.79
CA GLY A 418 -29.04 6.47 0.57
C GLY A 418 -30.22 5.52 0.71
N PHE A 419 -30.37 4.87 1.88
CA PHE A 419 -31.52 4.00 2.17
C PHE A 419 -32.85 4.76 2.18
N ALA A 420 -32.87 5.93 2.81
CA ALA A 420 -34.07 6.80 2.82
C ALA A 420 -34.38 7.32 1.41
N ASP A 421 -33.39 7.79 0.66
CA ASP A 421 -33.55 8.28 -0.71
C ASP A 421 -34.05 7.16 -1.66
N ALA A 422 -33.69 5.91 -1.42
CA ALA A 422 -34.15 4.73 -2.15
C ALA A 422 -35.56 4.26 -1.72
N GLY A 423 -36.23 4.98 -0.82
CA GLY A 423 -37.57 4.69 -0.36
C GLY A 423 -37.67 3.72 0.82
N GLY A 424 -36.55 3.37 1.45
CA GLY A 424 -36.54 2.57 2.68
C GLY A 424 -37.02 3.37 3.89
N ASN A 425 -37.64 2.69 4.87
CA ASN A 425 -38.01 3.30 6.15
C ASN A 425 -36.77 3.39 7.06
N PRO A 426 -36.23 4.60 7.38
CA PRO A 426 -35.02 4.78 8.17
C PRO A 426 -34.99 4.04 9.52
N GLU A 427 -36.12 3.85 10.17
CA GLU A 427 -36.25 3.16 11.48
C GLU A 427 -35.97 1.65 11.36
N GLU A 428 -36.12 1.09 10.16
CA GLU A 428 -35.92 -0.33 9.90
C GLU A 428 -34.47 -0.66 9.52
N LEU A 429 -33.67 0.35 9.14
CA LEU A 429 -32.27 0.13 8.75
C LEU A 429 -31.39 -0.20 9.96
N LYS A 430 -30.63 -1.30 9.83
CA LYS A 430 -29.63 -1.73 10.82
C LYS A 430 -28.26 -1.79 10.18
N LEU A 431 -27.30 -1.09 10.77
CA LEU A 431 -25.93 -1.00 10.31
C LEU A 431 -25.00 -1.70 11.30
N PHE A 432 -24.24 -2.67 10.80
CA PHE A 432 -23.33 -3.49 11.58
C PHE A 432 -21.88 -3.13 11.25
N ILE A 433 -21.01 -3.24 12.23
CA ILE A 433 -19.57 -3.39 12.03
C ILE A 433 -19.26 -4.87 12.17
N ASN A 434 -18.67 -5.44 11.13
CA ASN A 434 -18.38 -6.87 11.02
C ASN A 434 -16.87 -7.11 11.07
N ASP A 435 -16.42 -8.10 11.84
CA ASP A 435 -14.99 -8.44 11.88
C ASP A 435 -14.78 -9.91 12.26
N TYR A 436 -13.60 -10.43 11.96
CA TYR A 436 -13.18 -11.80 12.26
C TYR A 436 -12.36 -11.88 13.56
N ASN A 437 -12.21 -13.09 14.09
CA ASN A 437 -11.43 -13.39 15.31
C ASN A 437 -11.88 -12.64 16.57
N LEU A 438 -13.16 -12.26 16.65
CA LEU A 438 -13.71 -11.62 17.85
C LEU A 438 -13.90 -12.60 19.02
N GLU A 439 -14.02 -13.90 18.71
CA GLU A 439 -14.22 -15.02 19.64
C GLU A 439 -12.94 -15.64 20.19
N THR A 440 -11.76 -15.10 19.87
CA THR A 440 -10.49 -15.78 20.11
C THR A 440 -10.06 -15.82 21.56
N ALA A 441 -9.57 -17.00 21.99
CA ALA A 441 -9.05 -17.22 23.33
C ALA A 441 -7.63 -16.68 23.52
N TYR A 442 -6.79 -16.67 22.46
CA TYR A 442 -5.37 -16.32 22.56
C TYR A 442 -5.12 -14.87 22.97
N ASP A 443 -6.01 -13.96 22.59
CA ASP A 443 -5.95 -12.54 22.93
C ASP A 443 -6.99 -12.12 23.97
N GLN A 444 -7.73 -13.08 24.54
CA GLN A 444 -8.77 -12.85 25.54
C GLN A 444 -9.88 -11.91 25.03
N ASN A 445 -10.31 -12.08 23.79
CA ASN A 445 -11.25 -11.22 23.06
C ASN A 445 -10.78 -9.75 22.97
N LYS A 446 -9.46 -9.49 22.94
CA LYS A 446 -8.94 -8.12 22.85
C LYS A 446 -9.41 -7.44 21.56
N LYS A 447 -9.48 -8.19 20.44
CA LYS A 447 -9.97 -7.63 19.17
C LYS A 447 -11.42 -7.13 19.28
N LEU A 448 -12.30 -7.89 19.95
CA LEU A 448 -13.68 -7.43 20.19
C LEU A 448 -13.73 -6.20 21.11
N LYS A 449 -12.94 -6.19 22.18
CA LYS A 449 -12.87 -5.02 23.08
C LYS A 449 -12.41 -3.76 22.34
N SER A 450 -11.45 -3.93 21.43
CA SER A 450 -11.00 -2.84 20.55
C SER A 450 -12.09 -2.37 19.58
N LEU A 451 -12.84 -3.30 18.98
CA LEU A 451 -13.97 -2.96 18.11
C LEU A 451 -15.06 -2.18 18.87
N ILE A 452 -15.39 -2.58 20.10
CA ILE A 452 -16.36 -1.86 20.95
C ILE A 452 -15.84 -0.46 21.27
N HIS A 453 -14.56 -0.33 21.64
CA HIS A 453 -13.91 0.97 21.85
C HIS A 453 -14.01 1.88 20.61
N TRP A 454 -13.69 1.38 19.42
CA TRP A 454 -13.80 2.15 18.18
C TRP A 454 -15.24 2.52 17.84
N ILE A 455 -16.22 1.66 18.11
CA ILE A 455 -17.64 2.02 17.95
C ILE A 455 -18.02 3.20 18.85
N GLU A 456 -17.57 3.20 20.11
CA GLU A 456 -17.77 4.33 21.03
C GLU A 456 -17.11 5.62 20.51
N GLU A 457 -15.89 5.53 19.95
CA GLU A 457 -15.20 6.67 19.35
C GLU A 457 -15.96 7.24 18.14
N TRP A 458 -16.46 6.35 17.26
CA TRP A 458 -17.23 6.78 16.08
C TRP A 458 -18.56 7.43 16.45
N GLU A 459 -19.20 7.00 17.51
CA GLU A 459 -20.48 7.52 17.98
C GLU A 459 -20.39 8.79 18.88
N LYS A 460 -19.19 9.26 19.22
CA LYS A 460 -18.98 10.48 20.06
C LYS A 460 -19.56 11.77 19.46
N ASP A 461 -19.94 11.78 18.20
CA ASP A 461 -20.57 12.93 17.55
C ASP A 461 -22.08 13.06 17.81
N ASP A 462 -22.68 12.13 18.56
CA ASP A 462 -24.12 12.03 18.87
C ASP A 462 -25.03 11.94 17.62
N VAL A 463 -24.45 11.75 16.42
CA VAL A 463 -25.16 11.64 15.13
C VAL A 463 -24.95 10.28 14.49
N THR A 464 -23.70 9.80 14.48
CA THR A 464 -23.36 8.48 13.97
C THR A 464 -23.99 7.42 14.87
N LYS A 465 -24.75 6.49 14.26
CA LYS A 465 -25.38 5.38 14.97
C LYS A 465 -25.06 4.07 14.31
N ILE A 466 -24.42 3.19 15.05
CA ILE A 466 -24.12 1.80 14.70
C ILE A 466 -25.08 0.91 15.48
N ASP A 467 -25.83 0.07 14.75
CA ASP A 467 -26.92 -0.70 15.38
C ASP A 467 -26.43 -2.04 15.93
N GLY A 468 -25.39 -2.64 15.37
CA GLY A 468 -24.96 -3.96 15.75
C GLY A 468 -23.49 -4.28 15.50
N ILE A 469 -23.07 -5.42 16.06
CA ILE A 469 -21.74 -6.01 15.87
C ILE A 469 -21.96 -7.39 15.24
N GLY A 470 -21.24 -7.66 14.13
CA GLY A 470 -21.12 -8.95 13.48
C GLY A 470 -19.79 -9.63 13.82
N SER A 471 -19.84 -10.87 14.29
CA SER A 471 -18.66 -11.75 14.37
C SER A 471 -18.71 -12.73 13.21
N GLN A 472 -17.67 -12.75 12.38
CA GLN A 472 -17.60 -13.67 11.24
C GLN A 472 -17.60 -15.14 11.70
N MET A 473 -16.88 -15.46 12.78
CA MET A 473 -16.82 -16.81 13.34
C MET A 473 -16.28 -17.88 12.35
N HIS A 474 -15.17 -17.57 11.67
CA HIS A 474 -14.41 -18.55 10.90
C HIS A 474 -13.55 -19.41 11.83
N ILE A 475 -14.16 -20.35 12.50
CA ILE A 475 -13.58 -21.07 13.63
C ILE A 475 -12.98 -22.42 13.25
N THR A 476 -12.24 -23.01 14.19
CA THR A 476 -11.70 -24.37 14.08
C THR A 476 -11.95 -25.11 15.39
N TYR A 477 -12.66 -26.25 15.31
CA TYR A 477 -12.82 -27.16 16.44
C TYR A 477 -11.49 -27.84 16.73
N SER A 478 -11.07 -27.87 17.99
CA SER A 478 -9.85 -28.58 18.41
C SER A 478 -10.17 -29.91 19.06
N MET A 479 -9.50 -30.97 18.60
CA MET A 479 -9.55 -32.28 19.28
C MET A 479 -8.69 -32.32 20.56
N ASP A 480 -7.94 -31.24 20.87
CA ASP A 480 -7.36 -31.01 22.19
C ASP A 480 -8.44 -30.47 23.14
N PRO A 481 -8.86 -31.22 24.19
CA PRO A 481 -9.96 -30.82 25.05
C PRO A 481 -9.68 -29.56 25.87
N ASP A 482 -8.41 -29.28 26.22
CA ASP A 482 -8.04 -28.10 27.00
C ASP A 482 -8.07 -26.84 26.13
N LYS A 483 -7.65 -26.96 24.86
CA LYS A 483 -7.76 -25.86 23.87
C LYS A 483 -9.23 -25.62 23.51
N GLN A 484 -9.98 -26.67 23.22
CA GLN A 484 -11.40 -26.54 22.87
C GLN A 484 -12.21 -25.87 23.98
N LYS A 485 -11.98 -26.26 25.24
CA LYS A 485 -12.63 -25.63 26.40
C LYS A 485 -12.34 -24.12 26.48
N LYS A 486 -11.11 -23.70 26.22
CA LYS A 486 -10.76 -22.26 26.18
C LYS A 486 -11.49 -21.53 25.04
N ASN A 487 -11.63 -22.17 23.87
CA ASN A 487 -12.38 -21.61 22.74
C ASN A 487 -13.87 -21.44 23.10
N GLU A 488 -14.47 -22.41 23.77
CA GLU A 488 -15.86 -22.34 24.25
C GLU A 488 -16.05 -21.20 25.28
N GLU A 489 -15.14 -21.08 26.25
CA GLU A 489 -15.16 -20.02 27.25
C GLU A 489 -14.99 -18.63 26.59
N ALA A 490 -14.09 -18.49 25.59
CA ALA A 490 -13.88 -17.25 24.86
C ALA A 490 -15.09 -16.88 23.99
N TYR A 491 -15.75 -17.86 23.37
CA TYR A 491 -16.99 -17.65 22.63
C TYR A 491 -18.12 -17.14 23.55
N GLU A 492 -18.35 -17.78 24.71
CA GLU A 492 -19.34 -17.28 25.67
C GLU A 492 -19.00 -15.86 26.14
N ASN A 493 -17.71 -15.57 26.38
CA ASN A 493 -17.27 -14.25 26.79
C ASN A 493 -17.51 -13.21 25.67
N MET A 494 -17.24 -13.56 24.41
CA MET A 494 -17.58 -12.73 23.25
C MET A 494 -19.05 -12.32 23.26
N LEU A 495 -19.96 -13.30 23.43
CA LEU A 495 -21.40 -13.00 23.44
C LEU A 495 -21.78 -12.05 24.59
N ARG A 496 -21.22 -12.24 25.80
CA ARG A 496 -21.46 -11.34 26.92
C ARG A 496 -20.95 -9.93 26.66
N LEU A 497 -19.74 -9.77 26.14
CA LEU A 497 -19.20 -8.46 25.78
C LEU A 497 -20.06 -7.76 24.70
N MET A 498 -20.54 -8.51 23.70
CA MET A 498 -21.43 -7.95 22.68
C MET A 498 -22.77 -7.52 23.28
N VAL A 499 -23.35 -8.31 24.20
CA VAL A 499 -24.57 -7.95 24.93
C VAL A 499 -24.38 -6.69 25.78
N ASP A 500 -23.27 -6.63 26.52
CA ASP A 500 -22.94 -5.50 27.40
C ASP A 500 -22.70 -4.19 26.61
N SER A 501 -22.34 -4.27 25.33
CA SER A 501 -22.24 -3.09 24.44
C SER A 501 -23.60 -2.49 24.06
N HIS A 502 -24.71 -3.14 24.41
CA HIS A 502 -26.08 -2.78 24.05
C HIS A 502 -26.36 -2.72 22.54
N LYS A 503 -25.53 -3.38 21.73
CA LYS A 503 -25.69 -3.49 20.28
C LYS A 503 -26.46 -4.77 19.92
N LEU A 504 -27.02 -4.81 18.70
CA LEU A 504 -27.53 -6.04 18.11
C LEU A 504 -26.35 -7.02 17.91
N VAL A 505 -26.58 -8.29 18.17
CA VAL A 505 -25.57 -9.34 18.12
C VAL A 505 -25.83 -10.26 16.93
N ARG A 506 -24.86 -10.37 16.02
CA ARG A 506 -24.94 -11.24 14.85
C ARG A 506 -23.71 -12.13 14.77
N ILE A 507 -23.91 -13.40 14.46
CA ILE A 507 -22.88 -14.28 13.91
C ILE A 507 -23.09 -14.24 12.39
N SER A 508 -22.14 -13.69 11.64
CA SER A 508 -22.38 -13.28 10.26
C SER A 508 -21.93 -14.31 9.22
N GLU A 509 -20.91 -15.13 9.52
CA GLU A 509 -20.22 -15.94 8.51
C GLU A 509 -19.73 -17.29 9.08
N LEU A 510 -20.51 -17.90 9.97
CA LEU A 510 -20.11 -19.12 10.66
C LEU A 510 -19.66 -20.20 9.69
N ASP A 511 -18.41 -20.62 9.81
CA ASP A 511 -17.91 -21.88 9.28
C ASP A 511 -16.92 -22.52 10.25
N MET A 512 -16.76 -23.83 10.19
CA MET A 512 -15.97 -24.56 11.17
C MET A 512 -15.06 -25.57 10.50
N GLY A 513 -13.73 -25.37 10.60
CA GLY A 513 -12.74 -26.39 10.33
C GLY A 513 -12.54 -27.33 11.52
N LEU A 514 -11.61 -28.27 11.41
CA LEU A 514 -11.21 -29.17 12.49
C LEU A 514 -9.69 -29.34 12.51
N GLU A 515 -9.11 -29.32 13.70
CA GLU A 515 -7.73 -29.73 13.94
C GLU A 515 -7.66 -30.96 14.84
N ASP A 516 -6.65 -31.81 14.60
CA ASP A 516 -6.36 -32.97 15.44
C ASP A 516 -5.77 -32.57 16.81
N LYS A 517 -5.46 -33.56 17.68
CA LYS A 517 -4.88 -33.33 19.00
C LYS A 517 -3.48 -32.66 18.96
N ASN A 518 -2.83 -32.65 17.82
CA ASN A 518 -1.53 -32.03 17.60
C ASN A 518 -1.62 -30.64 16.95
N GLY A 519 -2.83 -30.16 16.66
CA GLY A 519 -3.07 -28.88 16.02
C GLY A 519 -2.98 -28.91 14.48
N ASN A 520 -2.94 -30.09 13.85
CA ASN A 520 -2.94 -30.20 12.40
C ASN A 520 -4.37 -30.13 11.87
N LEU A 521 -4.59 -29.32 10.83
CA LEU A 521 -5.89 -29.28 10.16
C LEU A 521 -6.22 -30.61 9.48
N VAL A 522 -7.47 -31.05 9.58
CA VAL A 522 -7.96 -32.30 9.00
C VAL A 522 -8.83 -31.98 7.78
N ASN A 523 -8.47 -32.59 6.63
CA ASN A 523 -9.27 -32.48 5.41
C ASN A 523 -10.60 -33.22 5.55
N THR A 524 -11.62 -32.75 4.83
CA THR A 524 -12.95 -33.38 4.87
C THR A 524 -12.94 -34.85 4.45
N THR A 525 -12.03 -35.24 3.55
CA THR A 525 -11.85 -36.63 3.09
C THR A 525 -11.24 -37.56 4.15
N ASP A 526 -10.57 -37.00 5.16
CA ASP A 526 -9.82 -37.74 6.15
C ASP A 526 -10.54 -37.77 7.52
N MET A 527 -11.73 -37.18 7.58
CA MET A 527 -12.54 -37.06 8.78
C MET A 527 -13.05 -38.42 9.30
N THR A 528 -12.90 -38.65 10.59
CA THR A 528 -13.50 -39.79 11.28
C THR A 528 -14.92 -39.49 11.78
N GLU A 529 -15.71 -40.53 12.04
CA GLU A 529 -17.06 -40.36 12.62
C GLU A 529 -17.03 -39.65 13.98
N GLU A 530 -16.01 -39.91 14.81
CA GLU A 530 -15.80 -39.22 16.09
C GLU A 530 -15.63 -37.72 15.89
N GLN A 531 -14.83 -37.33 14.93
CA GLN A 531 -14.60 -35.92 14.59
C GLN A 531 -15.86 -35.23 14.05
N HIS A 532 -16.63 -35.88 13.19
CA HIS A 532 -17.93 -35.39 12.76
C HIS A 532 -18.92 -35.17 13.90
N LYS A 533 -18.96 -36.11 14.86
CA LYS A 533 -19.81 -35.98 16.05
C LYS A 533 -19.34 -34.87 16.98
N ALA A 534 -18.04 -34.67 17.11
CA ALA A 534 -17.48 -33.57 17.90
C ALA A 534 -17.84 -32.20 17.32
N MET A 535 -17.69 -32.01 16.01
CA MET A 535 -18.14 -30.80 15.33
C MET A 535 -19.65 -30.58 15.48
N ARG A 536 -20.46 -31.65 15.36
CA ARG A 536 -21.91 -31.57 15.58
C ARG A 536 -22.24 -31.00 16.96
N ALA A 537 -21.59 -31.53 18.00
CA ALA A 537 -21.83 -31.10 19.38
C ALA A 537 -21.45 -29.62 19.56
N TYR A 538 -20.39 -29.16 18.90
CA TYR A 538 -19.98 -27.76 18.99
C TYR A 538 -20.90 -26.82 18.22
N TYR A 539 -21.42 -27.20 17.07
CA TYR A 539 -22.49 -26.42 16.40
C TYR A 539 -23.74 -26.27 17.27
N GLU A 540 -24.17 -27.36 17.90
CA GLU A 540 -25.30 -27.34 18.84
C GLU A 540 -25.02 -26.42 20.04
N PHE A 541 -23.81 -26.47 20.61
CA PHE A 541 -23.35 -25.61 21.69
C PHE A 541 -23.37 -24.12 21.26
N ILE A 542 -22.79 -23.78 20.10
CA ILE A 542 -22.76 -22.40 19.58
C ILE A 542 -24.17 -21.82 19.48
N VAL A 543 -25.11 -22.53 18.84
CA VAL A 543 -26.47 -22.04 18.64
C VAL A 543 -27.22 -21.92 19.97
N LYS A 544 -27.11 -22.91 20.86
CA LYS A 544 -27.74 -22.87 22.18
C LYS A 544 -27.21 -21.73 23.03
N LYS A 545 -25.88 -21.51 23.06
CA LYS A 545 -25.27 -20.43 23.84
C LYS A 545 -25.63 -19.06 23.30
N TYR A 546 -25.74 -18.90 21.98
CA TYR A 546 -26.26 -17.67 21.39
C TYR A 546 -27.67 -17.36 21.87
N LEU A 547 -28.59 -18.33 21.82
CA LEU A 547 -29.99 -18.17 22.26
C LEU A 547 -30.11 -18.01 23.78
N GLU A 548 -29.20 -18.60 24.57
CA GLU A 548 -29.19 -18.50 26.03
C GLU A 548 -28.65 -17.16 26.54
N ILE A 549 -27.57 -16.66 25.94
CA ILE A 549 -26.83 -15.51 26.45
C ILE A 549 -27.33 -14.19 25.85
N VAL A 550 -27.69 -14.19 24.56
CA VAL A 550 -28.12 -12.96 23.87
C VAL A 550 -29.62 -12.74 24.13
N PRO A 551 -30.03 -11.62 24.75
CA PRO A 551 -31.42 -11.29 24.93
C PRO A 551 -32.19 -11.18 23.59
N GLU A 552 -33.43 -11.60 23.54
CA GLU A 552 -34.26 -11.64 22.32
C GLU A 552 -34.25 -10.30 21.54
N ASN A 553 -34.30 -9.18 22.24
CA ASN A 553 -34.27 -7.84 21.64
C ASN A 553 -32.92 -7.42 21.08
N GLN A 554 -31.83 -8.17 21.35
CA GLN A 554 -30.51 -7.97 20.79
C GLN A 554 -30.13 -9.08 19.77
N GLN A 555 -30.91 -10.15 19.64
CA GLN A 555 -30.66 -11.21 18.67
C GLN A 555 -30.91 -10.72 17.25
N TRP A 556 -29.85 -10.82 16.39
CA TRP A 556 -29.99 -10.59 14.95
C TRP A 556 -29.86 -11.86 14.12
N GLY A 557 -29.30 -12.92 14.69
CA GLY A 557 -29.26 -14.25 14.10
C GLY A 557 -27.86 -14.79 13.81
N ILE A 558 -27.85 -15.96 13.21
CA ILE A 558 -26.64 -16.71 12.82
C ILE A 558 -26.74 -17.01 11.33
N CYS A 559 -25.71 -16.65 10.56
CA CYS A 559 -25.56 -16.94 9.14
C CYS A 559 -24.42 -17.94 8.94
N GLN A 560 -24.68 -19.03 8.22
CA GLN A 560 -23.64 -19.96 7.77
C GLN A 560 -22.94 -19.39 6.54
N TRP A 561 -21.60 -19.40 6.51
CA TRP A 561 -20.80 -18.90 5.38
C TRP A 561 -20.74 -19.90 4.23
N CYS A 562 -20.20 -21.08 4.48
CA CYS A 562 -20.10 -22.15 3.50
C CYS A 562 -21.26 -23.13 3.63
N ALA A 563 -22.09 -23.29 2.58
CA ALA A 563 -23.13 -24.33 2.58
C ALA A 563 -22.49 -25.73 2.57
N THR A 564 -21.50 -25.96 1.71
CA THR A 564 -20.79 -27.23 1.57
C THR A 564 -19.37 -27.17 2.14
N ASP A 565 -18.77 -28.32 2.31
CA ASP A 565 -17.33 -28.44 2.54
C ASP A 565 -16.56 -27.78 1.41
N SER A 566 -15.35 -27.28 1.69
CA SER A 566 -14.49 -26.67 0.69
C SER A 566 -13.75 -27.75 -0.11
N PRO A 567 -13.85 -27.75 -1.45
CA PRO A 567 -13.04 -28.64 -2.29
C PRO A 567 -11.55 -28.26 -2.20
N ALA A 568 -10.67 -29.21 -2.52
CA ALA A 568 -9.22 -29.02 -2.41
C ALA A 568 -8.64 -27.84 -3.24
N ASN A 569 -9.36 -27.39 -4.26
CA ASN A 569 -9.00 -26.24 -5.10
C ASN A 569 -9.78 -24.95 -4.77
N SER A 570 -10.48 -24.91 -3.63
CA SER A 570 -11.19 -23.71 -3.17
C SER A 570 -10.21 -22.58 -2.84
N GLY A 571 -10.61 -21.34 -3.12
CA GLY A 571 -9.90 -20.14 -2.64
C GLY A 571 -10.09 -19.87 -1.14
N TRP A 572 -11.05 -20.54 -0.50
CA TRP A 572 -11.35 -20.40 0.91
C TRP A 572 -11.28 -21.73 1.63
N ARG A 573 -10.41 -21.82 2.65
CA ARG A 573 -10.23 -22.97 3.55
C ARG A 573 -10.20 -24.33 2.80
N ALA A 574 -9.41 -24.39 1.72
CA ALA A 574 -9.32 -25.49 0.77
C ALA A 574 -9.22 -26.86 1.46
N GLY A 575 -10.10 -27.79 1.07
CA GLY A 575 -10.14 -29.14 1.58
C GLY A 575 -10.74 -29.31 2.98
N LEU A 576 -11.15 -28.24 3.67
CA LEU A 576 -11.61 -28.32 5.04
C LEU A 576 -13.12 -28.62 5.17
N PRO A 577 -13.56 -29.24 6.29
CA PRO A 577 -14.94 -29.69 6.54
C PRO A 577 -15.88 -28.54 6.98
N VAL A 578 -15.86 -27.39 6.31
CA VAL A 578 -16.47 -26.13 6.76
C VAL A 578 -17.99 -26.04 6.61
N GLY A 579 -18.59 -26.92 5.83
CA GLY A 579 -20.02 -26.85 5.48
C GLY A 579 -20.95 -27.62 6.42
N LEU A 580 -22.23 -27.39 6.20
CA LEU A 580 -23.33 -28.19 6.75
C LEU A 580 -23.69 -29.38 5.84
N TRP A 581 -23.24 -29.34 4.58
CA TRP A 581 -23.31 -30.42 3.59
C TRP A 581 -21.88 -30.82 3.19
N ASP A 582 -21.72 -32.05 2.79
CA ASP A 582 -20.45 -32.54 2.22
C ASP A 582 -20.27 -32.12 0.74
N LEU A 583 -19.19 -32.59 0.11
CA LEU A 583 -18.88 -32.29 -1.30
C LEU A 583 -19.88 -32.93 -2.31
N ASP A 584 -20.64 -33.93 -1.87
CA ASP A 584 -21.67 -34.60 -2.66
C ASP A 584 -23.10 -34.10 -2.31
N TYR A 585 -23.18 -33.00 -1.55
CA TYR A 585 -24.42 -32.34 -1.10
C TYR A 585 -25.27 -33.16 -0.13
N TYR A 586 -24.72 -34.15 0.57
CA TYR A 586 -25.40 -34.82 1.66
C TYR A 586 -25.26 -34.02 2.96
N ARG A 587 -26.30 -34.06 3.78
CA ARG A 587 -26.30 -33.42 5.10
C ARG A 587 -25.28 -34.07 6.02
N LYS A 588 -24.42 -33.27 6.61
CA LYS A 588 -23.42 -33.70 7.58
C LYS A 588 -23.97 -33.73 9.01
N HIS A 589 -23.20 -34.29 9.93
CA HIS A 589 -23.49 -34.21 11.36
C HIS A 589 -23.62 -32.76 11.84
N THR A 590 -22.84 -31.83 11.29
CA THR A 590 -22.89 -30.38 11.59
C THR A 590 -24.26 -29.78 11.30
N TYR A 591 -24.94 -30.19 10.22
CA TYR A 591 -26.33 -29.80 9.95
C TYR A 591 -27.28 -30.21 11.09
N GLY A 592 -27.13 -31.48 11.56
CA GLY A 592 -27.90 -31.97 12.70
C GLY A 592 -27.65 -31.18 13.99
N GLY A 593 -26.39 -30.81 14.24
CA GLY A 593 -26.01 -29.97 15.38
C GLY A 593 -26.61 -28.57 15.32
N PHE A 594 -26.54 -27.91 14.15
CA PHE A 594 -27.14 -26.61 13.95
C PHE A 594 -28.68 -26.66 14.18
N ALA A 595 -29.34 -27.66 13.58
CA ALA A 595 -30.78 -27.86 13.74
C ALA A 595 -31.19 -28.15 15.20
N ALA A 596 -30.42 -29.00 15.90
CA ALA A 596 -30.65 -29.32 17.31
C ALA A 596 -30.50 -28.08 18.21
N GLY A 597 -29.51 -27.25 17.93
CA GLY A 597 -29.32 -25.97 18.62
C GLY A 597 -30.55 -25.05 18.51
N LEU A 598 -31.23 -25.08 17.38
CA LEU A 598 -32.49 -24.34 17.13
C LEU A 598 -33.74 -25.06 17.70
N GLY A 599 -33.59 -26.19 18.39
CA GLY A 599 -34.68 -26.92 19.00
C GLY A 599 -35.42 -27.88 18.05
N ALA A 600 -34.80 -28.28 16.93
CA ALA A 600 -35.39 -29.28 16.04
C ALA A 600 -35.56 -30.63 16.74
N PRO A 601 -36.64 -31.39 16.41
CA PRO A 601 -36.83 -32.74 16.97
C PRO A 601 -35.66 -33.69 16.69
N GLU A 602 -35.44 -34.69 17.59
CA GLU A 602 -34.28 -35.60 17.49
C GLU A 602 -34.15 -36.36 16.19
N TYR A 603 -35.27 -36.67 15.49
CA TYR A 603 -35.20 -37.36 14.20
C TYR A 603 -34.55 -36.55 13.09
N TRP A 604 -34.36 -35.23 13.26
CA TRP A 604 -33.58 -34.38 12.37
C TRP A 604 -32.07 -34.42 12.68
N ASN A 605 -31.70 -34.96 13.84
CA ASN A 605 -30.34 -34.99 14.33
C ASN A 605 -29.56 -36.25 13.88
N ASP A 606 -30.26 -37.26 13.35
CA ASP A 606 -29.64 -38.46 12.81
C ASP A 606 -29.15 -38.22 11.37
N ALA A 607 -27.93 -37.71 11.25
CA ALA A 607 -27.19 -37.86 10.00
C ALA A 607 -26.88 -39.35 9.79
N LYS A 608 -27.42 -39.96 8.75
CA LYS A 608 -27.13 -41.35 8.37
C LYS A 608 -25.82 -41.38 7.60
#